data_cf579ef020ec7a437a97f9eb2da8845d
#
_entry.id   cf579ef020ec7a437a97f9eb2da8845d
#
_cell.length_a   1.000
_cell.length_b   1.000
_cell.length_c   1.000
_cell.angle_alpha   90.00
_cell.angle_beta   90.00
_cell.angle_gamma   90.00
#
_symmetry.space_group_name_H-M   'P 1'
#
loop_
_entity.id
_entity.type
_entity.pdbx_description
1 polymer ?
#
loop_
_entity_poly.entity_id
_entity_poly.type
_entity_poly.pdbx_seq_one_letter_code
_entity_poly.pdbx_strand_id
1 'polypeptide(L)'
;MSELASFKTRKENFLKSIISKNPESINKYKRVVASPIRYPGGKSLAVGYIVELLPINIKRVISPFFGGGSVEITISKYLGLEVIGYDIFEILMNYWNIQIEDPELLYEKLKEIKPTEENFNNVKAILKDHWEGKIKLDPITLATYFFFNWNLSYGPGFLSWTSEIYLNEKKYEKMIERVRDFSPGNLKVGSADFRDILKKYPNDFMYLDPPYYIGPNSKVFKGIYPQRNFPIYHKNFPHEILRDMLKEHKGGFILSNNNCPTIRKWYKDYKQFFPKWQYTMGQGETRIGKNRRNAKSTYIKDSSEIIIFSPPKNKRRGVLNKV
;
A
#
# COMPACT_ATOMS: atom_id res chain seq x y z
N MET A 1 -11.11 -17.26 25.75
CA MET A 1 -10.45 -17.68 24.49
C MET A 1 -9.10 -17.00 24.44
N SER A 2 -8.01 -17.70 24.07
CA SER A 2 -6.71 -17.07 23.94
C SER A 2 -6.72 -16.04 22.77
N GLU A 3 -5.88 -15.00 22.83
CA GLU A 3 -5.75 -14.00 21.77
C GLU A 3 -5.46 -14.63 20.39
N LEU A 4 -4.69 -15.72 20.38
CA LEU A 4 -4.36 -16.48 19.16
C LEU A 4 -5.58 -17.17 18.55
N ALA A 5 -6.46 -17.76 19.37
CA ALA A 5 -7.70 -18.35 18.89
C ALA A 5 -8.64 -17.28 18.30
N SER A 6 -8.68 -16.10 18.94
CA SER A 6 -9.43 -14.94 18.46
C SER A 6 -8.90 -14.41 17.12
N PHE A 7 -7.58 -14.32 16.94
CA PHE A 7 -6.99 -13.89 15.66
C PHE A 7 -7.26 -14.87 14.52
N LYS A 8 -7.07 -16.18 14.77
CA LYS A 8 -7.39 -17.22 13.77
C LYS A 8 -8.83 -17.11 13.29
N THR A 9 -9.77 -16.98 14.21
CA THR A 9 -11.20 -16.85 13.90
C THR A 9 -11.49 -15.59 13.11
N ARG A 10 -10.93 -14.42 13.49
CA ARG A 10 -11.09 -13.16 12.74
C ARG A 10 -10.54 -13.29 11.32
N LYS A 11 -9.36 -13.88 11.15
CA LYS A 11 -8.75 -14.12 9.84
C LYS A 11 -9.64 -14.99 8.96
N GLU A 12 -10.13 -16.11 9.48
CA GLU A 12 -11.01 -17.03 8.73
C GLU A 12 -12.32 -16.35 8.33
N ASN A 13 -12.96 -15.64 9.25
CA ASN A 13 -14.21 -14.91 8.99
C ASN A 13 -14.01 -13.79 7.95
N PHE A 14 -12.92 -13.04 8.07
CA PHE A 14 -12.59 -12.03 7.10
C PHE A 14 -12.39 -12.63 5.70
N LEU A 15 -11.59 -13.68 5.55
CA LEU A 15 -11.35 -14.33 4.26
C LEU A 15 -12.65 -14.87 3.66
N LYS A 16 -13.53 -15.51 4.46
CA LYS A 16 -14.86 -15.96 4.03
C LYS A 16 -15.73 -14.82 3.51
N SER A 17 -15.68 -13.64 4.14
CA SER A 17 -16.50 -12.48 3.76
C SER A 17 -16.10 -11.87 2.41
N ILE A 18 -14.83 -12.01 2.03
CA ILE A 18 -14.29 -11.42 0.80
C ILE A 18 -14.11 -12.42 -0.35
N ILE A 19 -14.43 -13.69 -0.17
CA ILE A 19 -14.42 -14.67 -1.28
C ILE A 19 -15.36 -14.19 -2.39
N SER A 20 -14.89 -14.26 -3.64
CA SER A 20 -15.73 -13.96 -4.80
C SER A 20 -16.80 -15.03 -4.94
N LYS A 21 -18.06 -14.59 -4.99
CA LYS A 21 -19.21 -15.50 -5.24
C LYS A 21 -19.49 -15.67 -6.74
N ASN A 22 -18.80 -14.93 -7.59
CA ASN A 22 -18.94 -15.06 -9.04
C ASN A 22 -18.02 -16.19 -9.54
N PRO A 23 -18.55 -17.31 -10.05
CA PRO A 23 -17.75 -18.43 -10.55
C PRO A 23 -16.91 -18.08 -11.79
N GLU A 24 -17.30 -17.04 -12.55
CA GLU A 24 -16.54 -16.55 -13.69
C GLU A 24 -15.43 -15.57 -13.28
N SER A 25 -15.33 -15.20 -12.01
CA SER A 25 -14.32 -14.27 -11.54
C SER A 25 -12.95 -14.93 -11.51
N ILE A 26 -11.98 -14.34 -12.21
CA ILE A 26 -10.56 -14.71 -12.11
C ILE A 26 -10.03 -14.43 -10.71
N ASN A 27 -10.63 -13.48 -10.00
CA ASN A 27 -10.21 -13.06 -8.68
C ASN A 27 -10.82 -13.99 -7.62
N LYS A 28 -9.98 -14.73 -6.89
CA LYS A 28 -10.41 -15.52 -5.71
C LYS A 28 -11.08 -14.64 -4.65
N TYR A 29 -10.61 -13.43 -4.48
CA TYR A 29 -11.09 -12.48 -3.48
C TYR A 29 -11.65 -11.21 -4.11
N LYS A 30 -12.68 -10.65 -3.46
CA LYS A 30 -13.21 -9.33 -3.79
C LYS A 30 -12.16 -8.26 -3.43
N ARG A 31 -12.28 -7.12 -4.09
CA ARG A 31 -11.49 -5.94 -3.77
C ARG A 31 -11.82 -5.41 -2.37
N VAL A 32 -10.81 -5.14 -1.56
CA VAL A 32 -10.95 -4.52 -0.24
C VAL A 32 -10.47 -3.07 -0.31
N VAL A 33 -11.37 -2.12 -0.08
CA VAL A 33 -11.07 -0.69 -0.09
C VAL A 33 -11.05 -0.20 1.36
N ALA A 34 -9.89 -0.25 2.00
CA ALA A 34 -9.70 0.16 3.39
C ALA A 34 -9.09 1.57 3.51
N SER A 35 -8.30 1.98 2.53
CA SER A 35 -7.63 3.27 2.51
C SER A 35 -8.55 4.40 2.05
N PRO A 36 -8.55 5.58 2.71
CA PRO A 36 -9.27 6.77 2.27
C PRO A 36 -8.61 7.45 1.07
N ILE A 37 -7.31 7.24 0.84
CA ILE A 37 -6.61 7.82 -0.29
C ILE A 37 -6.51 6.86 -1.48
N ARG A 38 -6.48 7.43 -2.66
CA ARG A 38 -6.11 6.73 -3.90
C ARG A 38 -4.60 6.57 -3.91
N TYR A 39 -4.09 5.36 -4.13
CA TYR A 39 -2.64 5.15 -4.16
C TYR A 39 -2.21 4.28 -5.35
N PRO A 40 -1.18 4.71 -6.11
CA PRO A 40 -0.65 3.92 -7.23
C PRO A 40 -0.06 2.62 -6.73
N GLY A 41 -0.33 1.51 -7.41
CA GLY A 41 0.15 0.21 -6.96
C GLY A 41 -0.56 -0.37 -5.73
N GLY A 42 -1.63 0.31 -5.23
CA GLY A 42 -2.36 -0.14 -4.04
C GLY A 42 -2.87 -1.58 -4.13
N LYS A 43 -2.66 -2.35 -3.08
CA LYS A 43 -2.88 -3.80 -3.02
C LYS A 43 -4.31 -4.23 -2.71
N SER A 44 -5.30 -3.38 -2.97
CA SER A 44 -6.72 -3.64 -2.63
C SER A 44 -7.28 -4.95 -3.22
N LEU A 45 -6.74 -5.46 -4.32
CA LEU A 45 -7.07 -6.76 -4.90
C LEU A 45 -6.21 -7.91 -4.33
N ALA A 46 -5.04 -7.59 -3.81
CA ALA A 46 -4.10 -8.56 -3.24
C ALA A 46 -4.36 -8.87 -1.77
N VAL A 47 -5.14 -8.03 -1.07
CA VAL A 47 -5.39 -8.14 0.37
C VAL A 47 -5.75 -9.57 0.81
N GLY A 48 -6.68 -10.21 0.12
CA GLY A 48 -7.09 -11.58 0.47
C GLY A 48 -5.94 -12.58 0.41
N TYR A 49 -5.12 -12.52 -0.63
CA TYR A 49 -3.95 -13.40 -0.79
C TYR A 49 -2.89 -13.15 0.28
N ILE A 50 -2.66 -11.88 0.63
CA ILE A 50 -1.69 -11.50 1.66
C ILE A 50 -2.19 -11.95 3.03
N VAL A 51 -3.46 -11.70 3.35
CA VAL A 51 -4.07 -12.15 4.61
C VAL A 51 -4.04 -13.66 4.74
N GLU A 52 -4.27 -14.41 3.66
CA GLU A 52 -4.20 -15.87 3.65
C GLU A 52 -2.82 -16.37 4.12
N LEU A 53 -1.75 -15.69 3.74
CA LEU A 53 -0.37 -16.05 4.08
C LEU A 53 0.08 -15.60 5.48
N LEU A 54 -0.66 -14.74 6.18
CA LEU A 54 -0.28 -14.29 7.52
C LEU A 54 -0.21 -15.48 8.50
N PRO A 55 0.92 -15.69 9.20
CA PRO A 55 1.01 -16.72 10.24
C PRO A 55 0.06 -16.41 11.40
N ILE A 56 -0.52 -17.44 12.02
CA ILE A 56 -1.48 -17.28 13.12
C ILE A 56 -0.83 -16.93 14.46
N ASN A 57 0.46 -17.09 14.58
CA ASN A 57 1.22 -16.90 15.83
C ASN A 57 2.03 -15.60 15.88
N ILE A 58 1.76 -14.65 14.98
CA ILE A 58 2.36 -13.32 15.01
C ILE A 58 1.60 -12.40 15.97
N LYS A 59 2.32 -11.49 16.63
CA LYS A 59 1.74 -10.52 17.55
C LYS A 59 1.42 -9.20 16.87
N ARG A 60 2.27 -8.80 15.92
CA ARG A 60 2.15 -7.57 15.15
C ARG A 60 2.77 -7.72 13.77
N VAL A 61 2.49 -6.76 12.90
CA VAL A 61 3.07 -6.63 11.57
C VAL A 61 3.80 -5.30 11.47
N ILE A 62 5.03 -5.34 10.98
CA ILE A 62 5.81 -4.14 10.64
C ILE A 62 5.79 -3.97 9.12
N SER A 63 5.47 -2.77 8.65
CA SER A 63 5.45 -2.45 7.21
C SER A 63 6.39 -1.28 6.91
N PRO A 64 7.58 -1.53 6.34
CA PRO A 64 8.55 -0.48 6.01
C PRO A 64 8.21 0.31 4.74
N PHE A 65 7.14 -0.04 4.03
CA PHE A 65 6.68 0.59 2.79
C PHE A 65 5.17 0.77 2.85
N PHE A 66 4.73 1.69 3.71
CA PHE A 66 3.31 1.83 4.04
C PHE A 66 2.47 2.34 2.86
N GLY A 67 2.97 3.34 2.14
CA GLY A 67 2.29 3.92 0.99
C GLY A 67 0.82 4.26 1.26
N GLY A 68 -0.09 3.64 0.52
CA GLY A 68 -1.53 3.81 0.69
C GLY A 68 -2.17 2.97 1.80
N GLY A 69 -1.43 2.13 2.49
CA GLY A 69 -1.88 1.38 3.67
C GLY A 69 -2.97 0.33 3.45
N SER A 70 -3.27 -0.07 2.22
CA SER A 70 -4.44 -0.94 1.94
C SER A 70 -4.41 -2.27 2.68
N VAL A 71 -3.25 -2.89 2.82
CA VAL A 71 -3.03 -4.17 3.51
C VAL A 71 -2.97 -3.94 5.01
N GLU A 72 -2.19 -2.99 5.43
CA GLU A 72 -1.90 -2.63 6.81
C GLU A 72 -3.16 -2.23 7.56
N ILE A 73 -3.97 -1.35 6.97
CA ILE A 73 -5.27 -0.92 7.54
C ILE A 73 -6.21 -2.13 7.62
N THR A 74 -6.22 -3.00 6.62
CA THR A 74 -7.05 -4.20 6.65
C THR A 74 -6.63 -5.14 7.79
N ILE A 75 -5.34 -5.38 7.96
CA ILE A 75 -4.81 -6.22 9.04
C ILE A 75 -5.15 -5.62 10.41
N SER A 76 -4.95 -4.33 10.56
CA SER A 76 -5.24 -3.63 11.81
C SER A 76 -6.72 -3.61 12.15
N LYS A 77 -7.55 -3.11 11.22
CA LYS A 77 -8.98 -2.88 11.43
C LYS A 77 -9.79 -4.18 11.54
N TYR A 78 -9.60 -5.11 10.59
CA TYR A 78 -10.46 -6.28 10.48
C TYR A 78 -9.89 -7.52 11.18
N LEU A 79 -8.57 -7.62 11.31
CA LEU A 79 -7.96 -8.76 12.00
C LEU A 79 -7.54 -8.41 13.44
N GLY A 80 -7.52 -7.11 13.79
CA GLY A 80 -7.22 -6.62 15.14
C GLY A 80 -5.78 -6.87 15.57
N LEU A 81 -4.83 -7.01 14.63
CA LEU A 81 -3.41 -7.05 14.95
C LEU A 81 -2.86 -5.63 15.08
N GLU A 82 -1.85 -5.48 15.93
CA GLU A 82 -1.05 -4.26 15.90
C GLU A 82 -0.28 -4.18 14.58
N VAL A 83 -0.35 -3.03 13.93
CA VAL A 83 0.42 -2.73 12.73
C VAL A 83 1.23 -1.45 12.95
N ILE A 84 2.54 -1.49 12.65
CA ILE A 84 3.38 -0.31 12.66
C ILE A 84 3.90 -0.09 11.24
N GLY A 85 3.37 0.94 10.60
CA GLY A 85 3.69 1.31 9.23
C GLY A 85 4.75 2.41 9.16
N TYR A 86 5.68 2.28 8.22
CA TYR A 86 6.70 3.30 7.94
C TYR A 86 6.75 3.58 6.45
N ASP A 87 7.08 4.81 6.12
CA ASP A 87 7.42 5.20 4.75
C ASP A 87 8.51 6.27 4.80
N ILE A 88 9.32 6.37 3.75
CA ILE A 88 10.36 7.38 3.67
C ILE A 88 9.79 8.75 3.32
N PHE A 89 8.57 8.81 2.78
CA PHE A 89 7.93 10.05 2.36
C PHE A 89 7.26 10.76 3.53
N GLU A 90 7.96 11.69 4.14
CA GLU A 90 7.53 12.40 5.36
C GLU A 90 6.18 13.10 5.22
N ILE A 91 5.90 13.73 4.08
CA ILE A 91 4.62 14.43 3.84
C ILE A 91 3.45 13.44 3.83
N LEU A 92 3.64 12.27 3.23
CA LEU A 92 2.66 11.19 3.29
C LEU A 92 2.45 10.70 4.73
N MET A 93 3.53 10.55 5.49
CA MET A 93 3.44 10.10 6.87
C MET A 93 2.83 11.15 7.80
N ASN A 94 3.07 12.44 7.54
CA ASN A 94 2.33 13.52 8.20
C ASN A 94 0.82 13.42 7.94
N TYR A 95 0.41 13.21 6.69
CA TYR A 95 -1.01 12.97 6.38
C TYR A 95 -1.56 11.78 7.18
N TRP A 96 -0.87 10.65 7.21
CA TRP A 96 -1.34 9.47 7.91
C TRP A 96 -1.42 9.67 9.42
N ASN A 97 -0.49 10.40 10.04
CA ASN A 97 -0.57 10.74 11.47
C ASN A 97 -1.85 11.54 11.75
N ILE A 98 -2.11 12.62 11.00
CA ILE A 98 -3.33 13.43 11.17
C ILE A 98 -4.59 12.61 10.88
N GLN A 99 -4.59 11.77 9.83
CA GLN A 99 -5.73 10.91 9.49
C GLN A 99 -6.06 9.90 10.59
N ILE A 100 -5.07 9.45 11.36
CA ILE A 100 -5.25 8.51 12.48
C ILE A 100 -5.64 9.24 13.76
N GLU A 101 -5.02 10.38 14.04
CA GLU A 101 -5.17 11.12 15.28
C GLU A 101 -6.47 11.93 15.33
N ASP A 102 -6.80 12.64 14.23
CA ASP A 102 -7.97 13.51 14.17
C ASP A 102 -8.59 13.56 12.75
N PRO A 103 -9.29 12.49 12.34
CA PRO A 103 -9.95 12.44 11.05
C PRO A 103 -11.07 13.46 10.89
N GLU A 104 -11.72 13.87 11.98
CA GLU A 104 -12.80 14.86 11.95
C GLU A 104 -12.25 16.25 11.63
N LEU A 105 -11.17 16.68 12.31
CA LEU A 105 -10.51 17.94 12.01
C LEU A 105 -10.02 18.00 10.56
N LEU A 106 -9.42 16.92 10.09
CA LEU A 106 -8.97 16.83 8.70
C LEU A 106 -10.12 16.95 7.72
N TYR A 107 -11.25 16.29 8.00
CA TYR A 107 -12.46 16.39 7.21
C TYR A 107 -13.00 17.83 7.15
N GLU A 108 -13.10 18.52 8.31
CA GLU A 108 -13.57 19.90 8.36
C GLU A 108 -12.66 20.84 7.56
N LYS A 109 -11.33 20.66 7.66
CA LYS A 109 -10.38 21.44 6.87
C LYS A 109 -10.50 21.18 5.36
N LEU A 110 -10.78 19.97 4.97
CA LEU A 110 -11.02 19.62 3.57
C LEU A 110 -12.31 20.23 3.02
N LYS A 111 -13.36 20.35 3.83
CA LYS A 111 -14.62 21.02 3.44
C LYS A 111 -14.44 22.52 3.13
N GLU A 112 -13.48 23.17 3.75
CA GLU A 112 -13.19 24.59 3.50
C GLU A 112 -12.65 24.82 2.06
N ILE A 113 -12.13 23.79 1.37
CA ILE A 113 -11.50 23.91 0.06
C ILE A 113 -12.43 23.37 -1.03
N LYS A 114 -12.93 24.25 -1.90
CA LYS A 114 -13.71 23.83 -3.08
C LYS A 114 -12.82 23.14 -4.10
N PRO A 115 -13.28 22.02 -4.72
CA PRO A 115 -12.52 21.27 -5.71
C PRO A 115 -12.54 21.97 -7.09
N THR A 116 -11.92 23.12 -7.19
CA THR A 116 -11.73 23.88 -8.42
C THR A 116 -10.31 23.77 -8.94
N GLU A 117 -10.11 24.02 -10.22
CA GLU A 117 -8.77 24.03 -10.83
C GLU A 117 -7.89 25.13 -10.23
N GLU A 118 -8.47 26.30 -9.95
CA GLU A 118 -7.80 27.41 -9.29
C GLU A 118 -7.26 26.98 -7.93
N ASN A 119 -8.11 26.45 -7.04
CA ASN A 119 -7.70 25.97 -5.73
C ASN A 119 -6.68 24.84 -5.81
N PHE A 120 -6.82 23.93 -6.81
CA PHE A 120 -5.85 22.87 -7.01
C PHE A 120 -4.47 23.44 -7.35
N ASN A 121 -4.39 24.42 -8.23
CA ASN A 121 -3.13 25.04 -8.64
C ASN A 121 -2.51 25.85 -7.49
N ASN A 122 -3.32 26.58 -6.72
CA ASN A 122 -2.87 27.31 -5.53
C ASN A 122 -2.30 26.36 -4.48
N VAL A 123 -3.03 25.32 -4.11
CA VAL A 123 -2.56 24.28 -3.15
C VAL A 123 -1.29 23.62 -3.65
N LYS A 124 -1.21 23.30 -4.94
CA LYS A 124 0.00 22.70 -5.54
C LYS A 124 1.21 23.63 -5.44
N ALA A 125 1.03 24.94 -5.67
CA ALA A 125 2.12 25.92 -5.55
C ALA A 125 2.62 26.02 -4.10
N ILE A 126 1.71 26.10 -3.14
CA ILE A 126 2.05 26.14 -1.70
C ILE A 126 2.77 24.85 -1.26
N LEU A 127 2.28 23.68 -1.67
CA LEU A 127 2.95 22.40 -1.39
C LEU A 127 4.35 22.32 -2.00
N LYS A 128 4.53 22.88 -3.20
CA LYS A 128 5.84 22.97 -3.84
C LYS A 128 6.80 23.83 -3.04
N ASP A 129 6.35 25.01 -2.61
CA ASP A 129 7.17 25.93 -1.81
C ASP A 129 7.53 25.32 -0.43
N HIS A 130 6.60 24.58 0.18
CA HIS A 130 6.89 23.81 1.38
C HIS A 130 7.96 22.71 1.11
N TRP A 131 7.81 21.97 0.01
CA TRP A 131 8.75 20.92 -0.38
C TRP A 131 10.15 21.47 -0.69
N GLU A 132 10.22 22.63 -1.32
CA GLU A 132 11.48 23.33 -1.63
C GLU A 132 12.08 24.05 -0.40
N GLY A 133 11.43 23.99 0.76
CA GLY A 133 11.91 24.60 2.00
C GLY A 133 11.75 26.13 2.07
N LYS A 134 11.01 26.74 1.14
CA LYS A 134 10.75 28.18 1.13
C LYS A 134 9.77 28.62 2.21
N ILE A 135 8.81 27.74 2.53
CA ILE A 135 7.83 27.94 3.61
C ILE A 135 7.73 26.66 4.44
N LYS A 136 7.21 26.78 5.66
CA LYS A 136 6.91 25.63 6.53
C LYS A 136 5.43 25.66 6.87
N LEU A 137 4.69 24.66 6.43
CA LEU A 137 3.29 24.44 6.80
C LEU A 137 3.22 23.73 8.15
N ASP A 138 2.18 24.03 8.91
CA ASP A 138 1.81 23.24 10.09
C ASP A 138 1.27 21.87 9.68
N PRO A 139 1.27 20.86 10.57
CA PRO A 139 0.94 19.48 10.22
C PRO A 139 -0.47 19.31 9.64
N ILE A 140 -1.50 20.00 10.15
CA ILE A 140 -2.88 19.85 9.66
C ILE A 140 -3.06 20.49 8.29
N THR A 141 -2.51 21.66 8.05
CA THR A 141 -2.54 22.34 6.75
C THR A 141 -1.79 21.48 5.71
N LEU A 142 -0.63 20.93 6.07
CA LEU A 142 0.15 20.07 5.20
C LEU A 142 -0.63 18.79 4.83
N ALA A 143 -1.29 18.15 5.80
CA ALA A 143 -2.10 16.96 5.56
C ALA A 143 -3.31 17.26 4.66
N THR A 144 -3.99 18.38 4.91
CA THR A 144 -5.13 18.85 4.13
C THR A 144 -4.75 19.10 2.67
N TYR A 145 -3.67 19.85 2.45
CA TYR A 145 -3.18 20.17 1.10
C TYR A 145 -2.62 18.94 0.38
N PHE A 146 -1.94 18.05 1.10
CA PHE A 146 -1.49 16.79 0.55
C PHE A 146 -2.67 15.95 0.06
N PHE A 147 -3.70 15.74 0.89
CA PHE A 147 -4.88 14.96 0.51
C PHE A 147 -5.57 15.57 -0.73
N PHE A 148 -5.80 16.89 -0.71
CA PHE A 148 -6.46 17.60 -1.80
C PHE A 148 -5.69 17.45 -3.11
N ASN A 149 -4.40 17.78 -3.13
CA ASN A 149 -3.57 17.65 -4.32
C ASN A 149 -3.48 16.19 -4.81
N TRP A 150 -3.23 15.26 -3.89
CA TRP A 150 -3.03 13.85 -4.21
C TRP A 150 -4.28 13.21 -4.82
N ASN A 151 -5.44 13.39 -4.21
CA ASN A 151 -6.66 12.71 -4.63
C ASN A 151 -7.33 13.36 -5.85
N LEU A 152 -7.12 14.66 -6.09
CA LEU A 152 -7.69 15.34 -7.24
C LEU A 152 -6.78 15.31 -8.47
N SER A 153 -5.60 14.71 -8.36
CA SER A 153 -4.69 14.52 -9.48
C SER A 153 -5.16 13.49 -10.49
N TYR A 154 -4.75 13.66 -11.74
CA TYR A 154 -4.90 12.70 -12.84
C TYR A 154 -4.08 11.47 -12.55
N GLY A 155 -3.99 10.65 -12.00
CA GLY A 155 -3.15 9.62 -11.43
C GLY A 155 -2.68 10.11 -10.07
N PRO A 156 -3.05 9.45 -8.99
CA PRO A 156 -2.72 9.93 -7.67
C PRO A 156 -1.21 10.12 -7.54
N GLY A 157 -0.81 11.32 -7.14
CA GLY A 157 0.61 11.69 -7.08
C GLY A 157 0.82 13.08 -6.52
N PHE A 158 1.94 13.25 -5.81
CA PHE A 158 2.34 14.51 -5.23
C PHE A 158 2.77 15.50 -6.32
N LEU A 159 2.26 16.72 -6.27
CA LEU A 159 2.49 17.79 -7.25
C LEU A 159 2.15 17.39 -8.72
N SER A 160 1.26 16.45 -8.90
CA SER A 160 0.83 15.97 -10.21
C SER A 160 -0.13 16.97 -10.88
N TRP A 161 -0.63 16.62 -12.08
CA TRP A 161 -1.61 17.44 -12.80
C TRP A 161 -3.02 17.22 -12.28
N THR A 162 -3.84 18.27 -12.37
CA THR A 162 -5.27 18.17 -12.01
C THR A 162 -6.03 17.18 -12.91
N SER A 163 -7.13 16.68 -12.41
CA SER A 163 -8.04 15.81 -13.16
C SER A 163 -9.46 16.35 -13.06
N GLU A 164 -10.02 16.81 -14.17
CA GLU A 164 -11.41 17.27 -14.26
C GLU A 164 -12.42 16.29 -13.67
N ILE A 165 -12.14 14.98 -13.78
CA ILE A 165 -13.02 13.94 -13.23
C ILE A 165 -13.16 14.06 -11.70
N TYR A 166 -12.13 14.52 -11.01
CA TYR A 166 -12.08 14.61 -9.55
C TYR A 166 -12.36 16.01 -9.01
N LEU A 167 -12.42 17.03 -9.87
CA LEU A 167 -12.88 18.37 -9.51
C LEU A 167 -14.42 18.45 -9.34
N ASN A 168 -15.13 17.34 -9.48
CA ASN A 168 -16.57 17.27 -9.28
C ASN A 168 -16.89 17.26 -7.77
N GLU A 169 -17.69 18.23 -7.32
CA GLU A 169 -18.05 18.41 -5.90
C GLU A 169 -18.60 17.12 -5.26
N LYS A 170 -19.59 16.48 -5.89
CA LYS A 170 -20.19 15.23 -5.35
C LYS A 170 -19.17 14.09 -5.21
N LYS A 171 -18.16 14.03 -6.06
CA LYS A 171 -17.09 13.04 -5.94
C LYS A 171 -16.12 13.42 -4.84
N TYR A 172 -15.82 14.70 -4.72
CA TYR A 172 -14.96 15.22 -3.65
C TYR A 172 -15.60 15.02 -2.27
N GLU A 173 -16.87 15.35 -2.11
CA GLU A 173 -17.64 15.07 -0.88
C GLU A 173 -17.49 13.61 -0.45
N LYS A 174 -17.74 12.66 -1.36
CA LYS A 174 -17.56 11.23 -1.08
C LYS A 174 -16.12 10.82 -0.74
N MET A 175 -15.13 11.57 -1.21
CA MET A 175 -13.72 11.31 -0.86
C MET A 175 -13.44 11.78 0.57
N ILE A 176 -13.89 12.98 0.95
CA ILE A 176 -13.66 13.53 2.28
C ILE A 176 -14.52 12.85 3.35
N GLU A 177 -15.73 12.36 3.02
CA GLU A 177 -16.51 11.49 3.91
C GLU A 177 -15.73 10.25 4.33
N ARG A 178 -14.94 9.65 3.43
CA ARG A 178 -14.07 8.51 3.77
C ARG A 178 -12.93 8.88 4.72
N VAL A 179 -12.50 10.14 4.71
CA VAL A 179 -11.53 10.67 5.68
C VAL A 179 -12.17 10.69 7.05
N ARG A 180 -13.38 11.26 7.19
CA ARG A 180 -14.13 11.32 8.46
C ARG A 180 -14.44 9.92 8.99
N ASP A 181 -14.95 9.03 8.13
CA ASP A 181 -15.42 7.70 8.51
C ASP A 181 -14.28 6.69 8.67
N PHE A 182 -13.03 7.16 8.59
CA PHE A 182 -11.86 6.31 8.71
C PHE A 182 -11.69 5.77 10.13
N SER A 183 -11.42 4.48 10.21
CA SER A 183 -11.10 3.81 11.47
C SER A 183 -9.86 2.93 11.29
N PRO A 184 -8.75 3.27 11.92
CA PRO A 184 -7.46 2.62 11.69
C PRO A 184 -7.32 1.27 12.41
N GLY A 185 -8.13 0.99 13.44
CA GLY A 185 -7.89 -0.13 14.35
C GLY A 185 -6.63 0.13 15.22
N ASN A 186 -5.78 -0.88 15.35
CA ASN A 186 -4.52 -0.77 16.12
C ASN A 186 -3.33 -0.46 15.19
N LEU A 187 -3.40 0.67 14.49
CA LEU A 187 -2.42 1.14 13.52
C LEU A 187 -1.60 2.31 14.08
N LYS A 188 -0.29 2.22 13.96
CA LYS A 188 0.65 3.30 14.23
C LYS A 188 1.49 3.53 12.98
N VAL A 189 1.90 4.77 12.74
CA VAL A 189 2.71 5.12 11.56
C VAL A 189 3.86 6.05 11.93
N GLY A 190 4.88 6.10 11.07
CA GLY A 190 6.03 6.98 11.25
C GLY A 190 6.87 7.10 9.98
N SER A 191 7.74 8.11 9.91
CA SER A 191 8.68 8.26 8.79
C SER A 191 10.01 7.60 9.14
N ALA A 192 10.48 6.69 8.26
CA ALA A 192 11.80 6.08 8.39
C ALA A 192 12.23 5.35 7.10
N ASP A 193 13.53 5.17 6.94
CA ASP A 193 14.10 4.33 5.90
C ASP A 193 13.94 2.83 6.27
N PHE A 194 13.63 2.00 5.28
CA PHE A 194 13.44 0.56 5.48
C PHE A 194 14.66 -0.13 6.11
N ARG A 195 15.87 0.36 5.84
CA ARG A 195 17.12 -0.19 6.40
C ARG A 195 17.17 -0.06 7.92
N ASP A 196 16.67 1.04 8.45
CA ASP A 196 16.62 1.26 9.90
C ASP A 196 15.49 0.45 10.52
N ILE A 197 14.37 0.31 9.82
CA ILE A 197 13.23 -0.49 10.29
C ILE A 197 13.58 -1.97 10.36
N LEU A 198 14.26 -2.54 9.35
CA LEU A 198 14.68 -3.94 9.42
C LEU A 198 15.66 -4.20 10.57
N LYS A 199 16.55 -3.25 10.86
CA LYS A 199 17.47 -3.33 12.03
C LYS A 199 16.72 -3.21 13.35
N LYS A 200 15.75 -2.31 13.45
CA LYS A 200 14.96 -2.04 14.65
C LYS A 200 14.06 -3.21 15.04
N TYR A 201 13.53 -3.94 14.05
CA TYR A 201 12.56 -5.01 14.26
C TYR A 201 13.03 -6.37 13.69
N PRO A 202 14.18 -6.91 14.11
CA PRO A 202 14.80 -8.08 13.47
C PRO A 202 14.02 -9.38 13.64
N ASN A 203 13.08 -9.44 14.60
CA ASN A 203 12.32 -10.62 14.95
C ASN A 203 10.79 -10.48 14.74
N ASP A 204 10.34 -9.32 14.27
CA ASP A 204 8.92 -9.08 14.00
C ASP A 204 8.55 -9.52 12.58
N PHE A 205 7.30 -9.95 12.40
CA PHE A 205 6.81 -10.29 11.07
C PHE A 205 6.64 -9.04 10.22
N MET A 206 7.11 -9.09 8.97
CA MET A 206 7.07 -7.95 8.08
C MET A 206 6.16 -8.17 6.87
N TYR A 207 5.44 -7.11 6.50
CA TYR A 207 4.84 -6.97 5.18
C TYR A 207 5.60 -5.89 4.40
N LEU A 208 6.07 -6.25 3.19
CA LEU A 208 6.91 -5.38 2.38
C LEU A 208 6.31 -5.23 0.97
N ASP A 209 6.07 -3.99 0.58
CA ASP A 209 5.61 -3.60 -0.76
C ASP A 209 6.52 -2.48 -1.33
N PRO A 210 7.81 -2.77 -1.54
CA PRO A 210 8.77 -1.78 -2.02
C PRO A 210 8.45 -1.33 -3.44
N PRO A 211 9.05 -0.23 -3.93
CA PRO A 211 9.07 0.06 -5.35
C PRO A 211 9.46 -1.17 -6.15
N TYR A 212 8.69 -1.48 -7.21
CA TYR A 212 8.91 -2.71 -7.96
C TYR A 212 10.20 -2.70 -8.78
N TYR A 213 10.85 -3.85 -8.83
CA TYR A 213 12.06 -4.02 -9.62
C TYR A 213 11.80 -3.77 -11.11
N ILE A 214 12.41 -2.72 -11.64
CA ILE A 214 12.34 -2.33 -13.04
C ILE A 214 13.67 -2.71 -13.69
N GLY A 215 13.82 -3.99 -14.04
CA GLY A 215 14.99 -4.47 -14.80
C GLY A 215 14.97 -3.96 -16.25
N PRO A 216 16.09 -4.10 -16.97
CA PRO A 216 16.22 -3.62 -18.35
C PRO A 216 15.17 -4.20 -19.30
N ASN A 217 14.62 -5.38 -18.99
CA ASN A 217 13.58 -6.05 -19.76
C ASN A 217 12.21 -6.04 -19.07
N SER A 218 12.01 -5.21 -18.04
CA SER A 218 10.73 -5.15 -17.34
C SER A 218 9.66 -4.48 -18.18
N LYS A 219 8.52 -5.16 -18.31
CA LYS A 219 7.30 -4.60 -18.90
C LYS A 219 6.50 -3.73 -17.93
N VAL A 220 6.99 -3.56 -16.69
CA VAL A 220 6.36 -2.66 -15.71
C VAL A 220 6.49 -1.24 -16.20
N PHE A 221 5.37 -0.57 -16.26
CA PHE A 221 5.23 0.74 -16.87
C PHE A 221 6.07 1.79 -16.10
N LYS A 222 7.05 2.38 -16.79
CA LYS A 222 7.92 3.46 -16.24
C LYS A 222 7.17 4.75 -15.86
N GLY A 223 5.85 4.80 -16.06
CA GLY A 223 4.98 5.97 -15.87
C GLY A 223 3.88 5.81 -14.83
N ILE A 224 3.85 4.73 -14.03
CA ILE A 224 2.83 4.55 -12.97
C ILE A 224 2.98 5.62 -11.88
N TYR A 225 4.19 6.11 -11.68
CA TYR A 225 4.47 7.17 -10.72
C TYR A 225 4.78 8.46 -11.50
N PRO A 226 3.84 9.43 -11.59
CA PRO A 226 4.06 10.70 -12.26
C PRO A 226 5.00 11.59 -11.43
N GLN A 227 6.29 11.25 -11.43
CA GLN A 227 7.27 11.90 -10.56
C GLN A 227 8.44 12.43 -11.34
N ARG A 228 8.16 13.20 -12.41
CA ARG A 228 9.24 13.85 -13.16
C ARG A 228 10.07 14.80 -12.30
N ASN A 229 9.49 15.33 -11.23
CA ASN A 229 10.10 16.36 -10.39
C ASN A 229 10.34 15.94 -8.93
N PHE A 230 10.20 14.65 -8.60
CA PHE A 230 10.25 14.18 -7.22
C PHE A 230 11.24 13.02 -7.08
N PRO A 231 12.40 13.19 -6.41
CA PRO A 231 13.44 12.19 -6.34
C PRO A 231 13.15 11.10 -5.29
N ILE A 232 11.94 10.55 -5.23
CA ILE A 232 11.68 9.38 -4.40
C ILE A 232 12.03 8.13 -5.20
N TYR A 233 13.08 7.53 -4.86
CA TYR A 233 13.75 6.23 -5.08
C TYR A 233 13.15 5.17 -6.04
N HIS A 234 12.13 5.43 -6.84
CA HIS A 234 11.57 4.38 -7.72
C HIS A 234 12.54 3.88 -8.79
N LYS A 235 13.43 4.74 -9.29
CA LYS A 235 14.41 4.33 -10.32
C LYS A 235 15.67 3.70 -9.72
N ASN A 236 16.02 4.05 -8.49
CA ASN A 236 17.27 3.69 -7.84
C ASN A 236 17.03 2.99 -6.49
N PHE A 237 15.88 2.33 -6.32
CA PHE A 237 15.62 1.59 -5.10
C PHE A 237 16.65 0.46 -4.94
N PRO A 238 17.33 0.35 -3.78
CA PRO A 238 18.41 -0.61 -3.57
C PRO A 238 17.87 -2.01 -3.27
N HIS A 239 17.29 -2.67 -4.27
CA HIS A 239 16.69 -4.00 -4.15
C HIS A 239 17.66 -5.07 -3.61
N GLU A 240 18.94 -4.96 -3.94
CA GLU A 240 19.95 -5.91 -3.47
C GLU A 240 20.19 -5.78 -1.97
N ILE A 241 20.24 -4.56 -1.46
CA ILE A 241 20.33 -4.30 -0.02
C ILE A 241 19.12 -4.89 0.70
N LEU A 242 17.91 -4.64 0.20
CA LEU A 242 16.69 -5.22 0.78
C LEU A 242 16.75 -6.76 0.78
N ARG A 243 17.13 -7.37 -0.35
CA ARG A 243 17.31 -8.83 -0.46
C ARG A 243 18.26 -9.37 0.61
N ASP A 244 19.42 -8.73 0.77
CA ASP A 244 20.45 -9.23 1.68
C ASP A 244 20.05 -9.04 3.14
N MET A 245 19.41 -7.93 3.49
CA MET A 245 18.83 -7.74 4.82
C MET A 245 17.72 -8.76 5.14
N LEU A 246 16.90 -9.13 4.15
CA LEU A 246 15.85 -10.13 4.35
C LEU A 246 16.37 -11.55 4.53
N LYS A 247 17.55 -11.89 4.03
CA LYS A 247 18.22 -13.18 4.33
C LYS A 247 18.53 -13.31 5.81
N GLU A 248 18.97 -12.23 6.43
CA GLU A 248 19.32 -12.19 7.85
C GLU A 248 18.10 -12.03 8.77
N HIS A 249 16.98 -11.57 8.24
CA HIS A 249 15.76 -11.31 9.02
C HIS A 249 15.18 -12.62 9.59
N LYS A 250 14.77 -12.57 10.89
CA LYS A 250 14.31 -13.75 11.64
C LYS A 250 12.79 -13.79 11.83
N GLY A 251 12.14 -12.64 11.77
CA GLY A 251 10.71 -12.50 12.04
C GLY A 251 9.78 -13.11 10.99
N GLY A 252 10.31 -13.47 9.82
CA GLY A 252 9.53 -13.87 8.66
C GLY A 252 8.92 -12.67 7.94
N PHE A 253 8.48 -12.88 6.72
CA PHE A 253 7.94 -11.78 5.91
C PHE A 253 7.03 -12.24 4.77
N ILE A 254 6.23 -11.29 4.29
CA ILE A 254 5.58 -11.32 2.98
C ILE A 254 6.15 -10.15 2.18
N LEU A 255 6.65 -10.42 0.98
CA LEU A 255 7.17 -9.42 0.06
C LEU A 255 6.39 -9.46 -1.26
N SER A 256 5.80 -8.34 -1.65
CA SER A 256 5.21 -8.14 -2.98
C SER A 256 6.25 -7.56 -3.93
N ASN A 257 6.31 -8.04 -5.17
CA ASN A 257 7.18 -7.47 -6.19
C ASN A 257 6.70 -7.83 -7.61
N ASN A 258 7.42 -7.32 -8.62
CA ASN A 258 7.23 -7.67 -10.01
C ASN A 258 7.70 -9.10 -10.29
N ASN A 259 6.85 -9.89 -10.95
CA ASN A 259 7.17 -11.24 -11.37
C ASN A 259 8.13 -11.24 -12.59
N CYS A 260 9.42 -11.16 -12.33
CA CYS A 260 10.46 -11.21 -13.36
C CYS A 260 11.54 -12.24 -13.02
N PRO A 261 12.35 -12.69 -14.00
CA PRO A 261 13.39 -13.70 -13.78
C PRO A 261 14.37 -13.34 -12.66
N THR A 262 14.76 -12.07 -12.55
CA THR A 262 15.67 -11.58 -11.51
C THR A 262 15.10 -11.77 -10.11
N ILE A 263 13.87 -11.32 -9.89
CA ILE A 263 13.21 -11.45 -8.57
C ILE A 263 13.00 -12.92 -8.23
N ARG A 264 12.53 -13.74 -9.18
CA ARG A 264 12.40 -15.19 -8.95
C ARG A 264 13.71 -15.84 -8.56
N LYS A 265 14.83 -15.48 -9.21
CA LYS A 265 16.17 -15.99 -8.90
C LYS A 265 16.66 -15.54 -7.53
N TRP A 266 16.48 -14.26 -7.18
CA TRP A 266 16.93 -13.70 -5.90
C TRP A 266 16.24 -14.32 -4.69
N TYR A 267 14.98 -14.71 -4.85
CA TYR A 267 14.15 -15.26 -3.78
C TYR A 267 13.78 -16.74 -3.99
N LYS A 268 14.60 -17.50 -4.76
CA LYS A 268 14.34 -18.92 -5.10
C LYS A 268 14.20 -19.84 -3.89
N ASP A 269 14.84 -19.51 -2.78
CA ASP A 269 14.85 -20.32 -1.55
C ASP A 269 13.63 -20.04 -0.65
N TYR A 270 12.74 -19.12 -1.05
CA TYR A 270 11.50 -18.79 -0.37
C TYR A 270 10.29 -19.32 -1.12
N LYS A 271 9.15 -19.44 -0.44
CA LYS A 271 7.89 -19.78 -1.10
C LYS A 271 7.45 -18.66 -2.01
N GLN A 272 7.16 -18.95 -3.26
CA GLN A 272 6.74 -18.00 -4.27
C GLN A 272 5.31 -18.30 -4.70
N PHE A 273 4.45 -17.29 -4.71
CA PHE A 273 3.06 -17.35 -5.15
C PHE A 273 2.88 -16.40 -6.33
N PHE A 274 2.11 -16.84 -7.32
CA PHE A 274 1.85 -16.09 -8.55
C PHE A 274 0.34 -15.83 -8.63
N PRO A 275 -0.16 -14.85 -7.86
CA PRO A 275 -1.58 -14.58 -7.83
C PRO A 275 -2.05 -14.02 -9.18
N LYS A 276 -3.28 -14.36 -9.54
CA LYS A 276 -3.93 -13.83 -10.74
C LYS A 276 -5.01 -12.85 -10.33
N TRP A 277 -4.86 -11.59 -10.70
CA TRP A 277 -5.89 -10.57 -10.60
C TRP A 277 -5.72 -9.54 -11.71
N GLN A 278 -6.78 -8.80 -11.97
CA GLN A 278 -6.77 -7.73 -12.97
C GLN A 278 -6.71 -6.37 -12.29
N TYR A 279 -5.72 -5.55 -12.62
CA TYR A 279 -5.72 -4.15 -12.24
C TYR A 279 -6.76 -3.36 -13.02
N THR A 280 -7.65 -2.66 -12.32
CA THR A 280 -8.67 -1.80 -12.95
C THR A 280 -8.15 -0.43 -13.35
N MET A 281 -6.92 -0.09 -12.98
CA MET A 281 -6.26 1.19 -13.26
C MET A 281 -4.91 1.01 -13.97
N GLY A 282 -4.87 0.15 -14.98
CA GLY A 282 -3.72 0.08 -15.88
C GLY A 282 -3.76 1.23 -16.88
N GLN A 283 -2.87 2.21 -16.73
CA GLN A 283 -2.67 3.19 -17.79
C GLN A 283 -1.97 2.52 -18.99
N GLY A 284 -2.50 2.79 -20.16
CA GLY A 284 -1.82 2.65 -21.44
C GLY A 284 -2.16 1.42 -22.27
N GLU A 285 -2.34 0.22 -21.72
CA GLU A 285 -2.60 -0.98 -22.52
C GLU A 285 -3.89 -1.73 -22.18
N THR A 286 -4.54 -1.39 -21.09
CA THR A 286 -5.84 -1.94 -20.72
C THR A 286 -6.87 -0.83 -20.55
N ARG A 287 -7.06 0.00 -21.59
CA ARG A 287 -8.31 0.71 -21.73
C ARG A 287 -9.38 -0.36 -21.94
N ILE A 288 -9.95 -0.84 -20.84
CA ILE A 288 -11.24 -1.53 -20.80
C ILE A 288 -12.31 -0.45 -21.10
N GLY A 289 -12.14 0.21 -22.23
CA GLY A 289 -13.08 1.12 -22.82
C GLY A 289 -13.79 0.39 -23.95
N LYS A 290 -14.35 1.11 -24.86
CA LYS A 290 -15.18 0.71 -25.99
C LYS A 290 -14.77 -0.56 -26.77
N ASN A 291 -13.52 -1.03 -26.68
CA ASN A 291 -13.04 -2.23 -27.37
C ASN A 291 -13.48 -3.56 -26.72
N ARG A 292 -14.00 -3.57 -25.49
CA ARG A 292 -14.52 -4.79 -24.85
C ARG A 292 -15.82 -5.28 -25.46
N ARG A 293 -16.58 -4.42 -26.14
CA ARG A 293 -17.86 -4.79 -26.76
C ARG A 293 -17.72 -5.55 -28.06
N ASN A 294 -16.57 -5.49 -28.72
CA ASN A 294 -16.36 -6.07 -30.06
C ASN A 294 -15.23 -7.10 -30.15
N ALA A 295 -14.54 -7.45 -29.09
CA ALA A 295 -13.39 -8.33 -29.19
C ALA A 295 -13.71 -9.73 -28.67
N LYS A 296 -13.66 -10.71 -29.54
CA LYS A 296 -13.56 -12.14 -29.25
C LYS A 296 -12.23 -12.54 -28.55
N SER A 297 -11.39 -11.59 -28.17
CA SER A 297 -10.11 -11.83 -27.52
C SER A 297 -10.15 -11.37 -26.06
N THR A 298 -10.07 -12.34 -25.16
CA THR A 298 -9.85 -12.16 -23.73
C THR A 298 -8.38 -11.74 -23.48
N TYR A 299 -8.01 -10.51 -23.81
CA TYR A 299 -6.73 -9.96 -23.37
C TYR A 299 -6.83 -9.47 -21.91
N ILE A 300 -7.14 -10.39 -21.02
CA ILE A 300 -6.90 -10.19 -19.61
C ILE A 300 -5.42 -10.54 -19.41
N LYS A 301 -4.56 -9.53 -19.32
CA LYS A 301 -3.17 -9.77 -18.90
C LYS A 301 -3.23 -10.25 -17.47
N ASP A 302 -2.73 -11.45 -17.22
CA ASP A 302 -2.45 -11.96 -15.88
C ASP A 302 -1.60 -10.91 -15.14
N SER A 303 -1.89 -10.71 -13.85
CA SER A 303 -1.04 -9.83 -13.03
C SER A 303 0.41 -10.29 -13.13
N SER A 304 1.30 -9.36 -13.38
CA SER A 304 2.74 -9.64 -13.38
C SER A 304 3.33 -9.57 -11.96
N GLU A 305 2.58 -9.99 -10.94
CA GLU A 305 3.02 -9.92 -9.55
C GLU A 305 3.47 -11.26 -9.00
N ILE A 306 4.40 -11.19 -8.06
CA ILE A 306 4.86 -12.29 -7.24
C ILE A 306 4.72 -11.91 -5.77
N ILE A 307 4.22 -12.84 -4.97
CA ILE A 307 4.24 -12.74 -3.51
C ILE A 307 5.25 -13.76 -2.99
N ILE A 308 6.21 -13.30 -2.24
CA ILE A 308 7.28 -14.10 -1.66
C ILE A 308 7.00 -14.21 -0.16
N PHE A 309 7.06 -15.42 0.37
CA PHE A 309 6.76 -15.70 1.77
C PHE A 309 7.89 -16.43 2.46
N SER A 310 8.27 -15.92 3.62
CA SER A 310 9.16 -16.56 4.59
C SER A 310 8.44 -16.68 5.93
N PRO A 311 8.25 -17.86 6.49
CA PRO A 311 7.71 -18.01 7.84
C PRO A 311 8.70 -17.46 8.87
N PRO A 312 8.25 -17.08 10.08
CA PRO A 312 9.14 -16.76 11.19
C PRO A 312 10.09 -17.94 11.47
N LYS A 313 11.39 -17.64 11.60
CA LYS A 313 12.36 -18.66 11.99
C LYS A 313 12.08 -19.04 13.45
N ASN A 314 11.62 -20.26 13.70
CA ASN A 314 11.39 -20.75 15.05
C ASN A 314 12.68 -20.60 15.86
N LYS A 315 12.64 -19.94 16.99
CA LYS A 315 13.66 -20.15 18.03
C LYS A 315 13.56 -21.65 18.37
N ARG A 316 14.53 -22.46 17.93
CA ARG A 316 14.66 -23.84 18.41
C ARG A 316 14.64 -23.72 19.93
N ARG A 317 13.59 -24.26 20.59
CA ARG A 317 13.66 -24.56 22.01
C ARG A 317 14.85 -25.51 22.11
N GLY A 318 15.93 -25.04 22.72
CA GLY A 318 17.05 -25.87 23.07
C GLY A 318 16.49 -27.03 23.89
N VAL A 319 16.42 -28.20 23.30
CA VAL A 319 16.24 -29.45 24.02
C VAL A 319 17.56 -29.63 24.74
N LEU A 320 17.63 -29.19 25.97
CA LEU A 320 18.58 -29.70 26.92
C LEU A 320 18.23 -31.18 27.15
N ASN A 321 18.77 -32.04 26.28
CA ASN A 321 19.02 -33.40 26.69
C ASN A 321 20.10 -33.34 27.76
N LYS A 322 19.68 -33.41 29.01
CA LYS A 322 20.53 -33.91 30.08
C LYS A 322 20.11 -35.34 30.36
N VAL A 323 21.06 -36.20 30.11
CA VAL A 323 21.30 -37.54 30.58
C VAL A 323 20.45 -37.96 31.79
#